data_3f299c71982e8bcc4d0cc260f446092a
#
_entry.id   3f299c71982e8bcc4d0cc260f446092a
#
_cell.length_a   1.000
_cell.length_b   1.000
_cell.length_c   1.000
_cell.angle_alpha   90.00
_cell.angle_beta   90.00
_cell.angle_gamma   90.00
#
_symmetry.space_group_name_H-M   'P 1'
#
loop_
_entity.id
_entity.type
_entity.pdbx_description
1 polymer ?
#
loop_
_entity_poly.entity_id
_entity_poly.type
_entity_poly.pdbx_seq_one_letter_code
_entity_poly.pdbx_strand_id
1 'polypeptide(L)'
;MAERDEGQTGVLTLAAVPIGRAEDASPRLVAELSRATVIAAEDTRRVRWLAASLNVTLRARIISYYDAVEARRTPGLLSELQAGQDVLLVTDAGTPGISDPGYRLVAAAAAAGIRITALPGPSAVTTALAVSGLPTDRFSFEGFPPRRPGERQRRFAELASDHRTQVYFESGRRLASTLSELAASHGEDRQAVVCRELTKTHEEIRRGTLAGLAAWAGSGAVRGEITLVVAGLGRRSRTRGTARSTGAARSAGTTGTADGPPHGGG
;
A
#
# COMPACT_ATOMS: atom_id res chain seq x y z
N MET A 1 -32.48 -12.21 11.32
CA MET A 1 -31.50 -12.62 12.32
C MET A 1 -31.60 -14.14 12.37
N ALA A 2 -30.59 -14.87 11.87
CA ALA A 2 -30.57 -16.32 12.08
C ALA A 2 -30.29 -16.56 13.57
N GLU A 3 -31.10 -17.39 14.23
CA GLU A 3 -30.84 -17.89 15.59
C GLU A 3 -29.48 -18.58 15.58
N ARG A 4 -28.60 -18.19 16.51
CA ARG A 4 -27.33 -18.90 16.70
C ARG A 4 -27.57 -20.13 17.57
N ASP A 5 -26.98 -21.24 17.17
CA ASP A 5 -26.95 -22.46 17.99
C ASP A 5 -26.22 -22.17 19.32
N GLU A 6 -26.75 -22.69 20.43
CA GLU A 6 -26.10 -22.66 21.73
C GLU A 6 -24.75 -23.40 21.63
N GLY A 7 -23.63 -22.65 21.81
CA GLY A 7 -22.26 -23.15 21.65
C GLY A 7 -21.50 -22.57 20.47
N GLN A 8 -22.11 -21.75 19.64
CA GLN A 8 -21.44 -21.11 18.49
C GLN A 8 -20.60 -19.93 18.95
N THR A 9 -19.28 -19.95 18.64
CA THR A 9 -18.37 -18.84 18.90
C THR A 9 -18.75 -17.59 18.11
N GLY A 10 -18.37 -16.42 18.61
CA GLY A 10 -18.50 -15.16 17.89
C GLY A 10 -17.59 -15.09 16.68
N VAL A 11 -17.71 -14.01 15.92
CA VAL A 11 -16.90 -13.72 14.73
C VAL A 11 -15.97 -12.54 15.00
N LEU A 12 -14.69 -12.69 14.71
CA LEU A 12 -13.75 -11.57 14.65
C LEU A 12 -13.81 -10.96 13.25
N THR A 13 -14.27 -9.71 13.15
CA THR A 13 -14.32 -8.96 11.91
C THR A 13 -13.27 -7.86 11.91
N LEU A 14 -12.32 -7.92 10.98
CA LEU A 14 -11.36 -6.83 10.76
C LEU A 14 -11.98 -5.87 9.74
N ALA A 15 -12.10 -4.60 10.07
CA ALA A 15 -12.70 -3.63 9.16
C ALA A 15 -11.68 -2.59 8.70
N ALA A 16 -11.43 -2.55 7.38
CA ALA A 16 -10.68 -1.46 6.80
C ALA A 16 -11.50 -0.16 6.87
N VAL A 17 -10.85 0.91 7.30
CA VAL A 17 -11.44 2.24 7.47
C VAL A 17 -10.80 3.25 6.49
N PRO A 18 -11.43 4.39 6.22
CA PRO A 18 -10.87 5.42 5.37
C PRO A 18 -9.48 5.88 5.80
N ILE A 19 -8.62 6.21 4.82
CA ILE A 19 -7.27 6.75 5.06
C ILE A 19 -7.22 8.28 5.01
N GLY A 20 -8.31 8.92 4.60
CA GLY A 20 -8.42 10.38 4.50
C GLY A 20 -9.86 10.84 4.49
N ARG A 21 -10.62 10.51 3.45
CA ARG A 21 -12.01 10.94 3.27
C ARG A 21 -12.97 9.92 3.87
N ALA A 22 -13.93 10.37 4.67
CA ALA A 22 -14.94 9.49 5.25
C ALA A 22 -15.80 8.79 4.17
N GLU A 23 -15.99 9.43 3.02
CA GLU A 23 -16.75 8.93 1.88
C GLU A 23 -16.13 7.67 1.24
N ASP A 24 -14.85 7.40 1.50
CA ASP A 24 -14.19 6.15 1.08
C ASP A 24 -14.62 4.94 1.94
N ALA A 25 -15.47 5.15 2.96
CA ALA A 25 -16.00 4.06 3.78
C ALA A 25 -16.90 3.14 2.97
N SER A 26 -16.67 1.82 3.06
CA SER A 26 -17.55 0.87 2.39
C SER A 26 -18.94 0.85 3.04
N PRO A 27 -20.02 0.60 2.27
CA PRO A 27 -21.37 0.41 2.85
C PRO A 27 -21.41 -0.69 3.92
N ARG A 28 -20.56 -1.72 3.78
CA ARG A 28 -20.43 -2.79 4.77
C ARG A 28 -19.84 -2.31 6.08
N LEU A 29 -18.85 -1.40 6.05
CA LEU A 29 -18.30 -0.77 7.26
C LEU A 29 -19.39 0.03 7.99
N VAL A 30 -20.17 0.84 7.26
CA VAL A 30 -21.28 1.63 7.82
C VAL A 30 -22.30 0.73 8.52
N ALA A 31 -22.72 -0.34 7.86
CA ALA A 31 -23.66 -1.31 8.43
C ALA A 31 -23.05 -2.02 9.67
N GLU A 32 -21.79 -2.40 9.63
CA GLU A 32 -21.11 -3.09 10.73
C GLU A 32 -20.95 -2.19 11.96
N LEU A 33 -20.54 -0.94 11.76
CA LEU A 33 -20.44 0.04 12.86
C LEU A 33 -21.78 0.25 13.57
N SER A 34 -22.91 0.24 12.84
CA SER A 34 -24.24 0.46 13.39
C SER A 34 -24.78 -0.73 14.23
N ARG A 35 -24.34 -1.95 13.91
CA ARG A 35 -24.83 -3.19 14.53
C ARG A 35 -23.86 -3.84 15.53
N ALA A 36 -22.59 -3.45 15.50
CA ALA A 36 -21.58 -4.01 16.38
C ALA A 36 -21.97 -3.85 17.85
N THR A 37 -21.70 -4.88 18.66
CA THR A 37 -21.88 -4.87 20.12
C THR A 37 -20.56 -4.62 20.85
N VAL A 38 -19.44 -5.09 20.28
CA VAL A 38 -18.09 -4.86 20.77
C VAL A 38 -17.21 -4.34 19.65
N ILE A 39 -16.56 -3.21 19.87
CA ILE A 39 -15.57 -2.64 18.96
C ILE A 39 -14.22 -2.56 19.67
N ALA A 40 -13.22 -3.25 19.16
CA ALA A 40 -11.82 -3.04 19.53
C ALA A 40 -11.24 -1.97 18.59
N ALA A 41 -10.87 -0.81 19.13
CA ALA A 41 -10.42 0.34 18.36
C ALA A 41 -9.04 0.82 18.83
N GLU A 42 -8.18 1.18 17.90
CA GLU A 42 -6.86 1.75 18.20
C GLU A 42 -6.99 3.05 19.00
N ASP A 43 -7.67 4.05 18.47
CA ASP A 43 -8.13 5.24 19.21
C ASP A 43 -9.66 5.30 19.25
N THR A 44 -10.22 5.18 20.45
CA THR A 44 -11.68 5.22 20.66
C THR A 44 -12.33 6.55 20.26
N ARG A 45 -11.56 7.63 20.19
CA ARG A 45 -12.05 8.93 19.76
C ARG A 45 -12.17 8.98 18.24
N ARG A 46 -11.21 8.36 17.53
CA ARG A 46 -11.21 8.31 16.05
C ARG A 46 -12.36 7.48 15.51
N VAL A 47 -12.65 6.33 16.10
CA VAL A 47 -13.81 5.54 15.67
C VAL A 47 -15.13 6.25 15.93
N ARG A 48 -15.25 7.02 17.03
CA ARG A 48 -16.45 7.84 17.28
C ARG A 48 -16.56 8.98 16.26
N TRP A 49 -15.45 9.65 15.95
CA TRP A 49 -15.42 10.69 14.94
C TRP A 49 -15.80 10.13 13.56
N LEU A 50 -15.25 8.98 13.16
CA LEU A 50 -15.59 8.31 11.91
C LEU A 50 -17.09 7.98 11.84
N ALA A 51 -17.64 7.36 12.88
CA ALA A 51 -19.06 7.05 12.95
C ALA A 51 -19.94 8.29 12.80
N ALA A 52 -19.59 9.39 13.51
CA ALA A 52 -20.29 10.66 13.39
C ALA A 52 -20.22 11.22 11.95
N SER A 53 -19.05 11.16 11.30
CA SER A 53 -18.87 11.61 9.91
C SER A 53 -19.68 10.80 8.91
N LEU A 54 -20.00 9.53 9.25
CA LEU A 54 -20.81 8.62 8.45
C LEU A 54 -22.30 8.62 8.86
N ASN A 55 -22.71 9.50 9.78
CA ASN A 55 -24.05 9.54 10.36
C ASN A 55 -24.47 8.21 11.02
N VAL A 56 -23.53 7.50 11.64
CA VAL A 56 -23.76 6.24 12.35
C VAL A 56 -23.80 6.47 13.86
N THR A 57 -24.85 5.98 14.51
CA THR A 57 -24.92 5.93 15.97
C THR A 57 -24.29 4.65 16.47
N LEU A 58 -23.16 4.73 17.19
CA LEU A 58 -22.52 3.59 17.82
C LEU A 58 -23.28 3.16 19.06
N ARG A 59 -23.68 1.89 19.13
CA ARG A 59 -24.28 1.24 20.30
C ARG A 59 -23.30 0.29 21.01
N ALA A 60 -22.14 0.07 20.40
CA ALA A 60 -21.14 -0.84 20.85
C ALA A 60 -20.43 -0.39 22.14
N ARG A 61 -20.01 -1.36 22.94
CA ARG A 61 -18.96 -1.17 23.93
C ARG A 61 -17.62 -1.06 23.20
N ILE A 62 -16.95 0.10 23.31
CA ILE A 62 -15.69 0.38 22.61
C ILE A 62 -14.54 0.12 23.58
N ILE A 63 -13.62 -0.74 23.17
CA ILE A 63 -12.42 -1.17 23.91
C ILE A 63 -11.20 -0.59 23.21
N SER A 64 -10.35 0.11 23.95
CA SER A 64 -9.07 0.60 23.41
C SER A 64 -8.11 -0.57 23.16
N TYR A 65 -7.60 -0.70 21.93
CA TYR A 65 -6.76 -1.80 21.45
C TYR A 65 -5.65 -1.28 20.54
N TYR A 66 -4.51 -0.90 21.13
CA TYR A 66 -3.33 -0.36 20.43
C TYR A 66 -2.07 -1.12 20.89
N ASP A 67 -0.95 -0.95 20.20
CA ASP A 67 0.28 -1.75 20.38
C ASP A 67 0.67 -1.99 21.84
N ALA A 68 0.70 -0.95 22.67
CA ALA A 68 1.16 -1.08 24.06
C ALA A 68 0.20 -1.87 24.96
N VAL A 69 -1.09 -2.02 24.57
CA VAL A 69 -2.09 -2.76 25.35
C VAL A 69 -2.55 -4.05 24.68
N GLU A 70 -2.18 -4.26 23.42
CA GLU A 70 -2.59 -5.41 22.61
C GLU A 70 -2.40 -6.74 23.36
N ALA A 71 -1.20 -7.01 23.87
CA ALA A 71 -0.90 -8.24 24.59
C ALA A 71 -1.82 -8.43 25.82
N ARG A 72 -2.12 -7.36 26.56
CA ARG A 72 -2.98 -7.39 27.76
C ARG A 72 -4.46 -7.54 27.43
N ARG A 73 -4.91 -6.97 26.31
CA ARG A 73 -6.33 -6.96 25.90
C ARG A 73 -6.76 -8.20 25.14
N THR A 74 -5.85 -8.84 24.42
CA THR A 74 -6.14 -10.03 23.60
C THR A 74 -6.86 -11.15 24.37
N PRO A 75 -6.45 -11.57 25.60
CA PRO A 75 -7.15 -12.63 26.31
C PRO A 75 -8.63 -12.32 26.59
N GLY A 76 -8.93 -11.08 26.98
CA GLY A 76 -10.32 -10.68 27.27
C GLY A 76 -11.20 -10.66 26.03
N LEU A 77 -10.68 -10.13 24.90
CA LEU A 77 -11.40 -10.16 23.62
C LEU A 77 -11.59 -11.58 23.09
N LEU A 78 -10.60 -12.45 23.30
CA LEU A 78 -10.70 -13.87 22.94
C LEU A 78 -11.81 -14.56 23.74
N SER A 79 -11.89 -14.31 25.04
CA SER A 79 -12.94 -14.87 25.90
C SER A 79 -14.34 -14.41 25.45
N GLU A 80 -14.49 -13.15 25.01
CA GLU A 80 -15.76 -12.67 24.47
C GLU A 80 -16.15 -13.38 23.17
N LEU A 81 -15.19 -13.57 22.26
CA LEU A 81 -15.41 -14.34 21.04
C LEU A 81 -15.79 -15.79 21.34
N GLN A 82 -15.14 -16.43 22.32
CA GLN A 82 -15.47 -17.78 22.77
C GLN A 82 -16.86 -17.88 23.41
N ALA A 83 -17.30 -16.80 24.07
CA ALA A 83 -18.65 -16.68 24.64
C ALA A 83 -19.73 -16.33 23.60
N GLY A 84 -19.41 -16.34 22.30
CA GLY A 84 -20.37 -16.08 21.23
C GLY A 84 -20.54 -14.58 20.88
N GLN A 85 -19.77 -13.67 21.49
CA GLN A 85 -19.83 -12.24 21.16
C GLN A 85 -19.01 -11.94 19.90
N ASP A 86 -19.60 -11.21 18.95
CA ASP A 86 -18.88 -10.69 17.79
C ASP A 86 -18.00 -9.52 18.20
N VAL A 87 -16.79 -9.46 17.66
CA VAL A 87 -15.84 -8.37 17.87
C VAL A 87 -15.49 -7.73 16.52
N LEU A 88 -15.71 -6.44 16.42
CA LEU A 88 -15.26 -5.61 15.29
C LEU A 88 -13.92 -4.97 15.66
N LEU A 89 -12.86 -5.27 14.92
CA LEU A 89 -11.55 -4.64 15.07
C LEU A 89 -11.38 -3.53 14.02
N VAL A 90 -11.08 -2.33 14.47
CA VAL A 90 -10.81 -1.15 13.62
C VAL A 90 -9.53 -0.45 14.07
N THR A 91 -8.81 0.14 13.13
CA THR A 91 -7.64 1.00 13.35
C THR A 91 -7.94 2.45 13.04
N ASP A 92 -6.99 3.32 13.24
CA ASP A 92 -7.15 4.75 13.02
C ASP A 92 -7.30 5.11 11.54
N ALA A 93 -6.70 4.30 10.65
CA ALA A 93 -6.76 4.45 9.20
C ALA A 93 -6.36 3.13 8.52
N GLY A 94 -6.94 2.81 7.36
CA GLY A 94 -6.54 1.65 6.57
C GLY A 94 -7.00 0.31 7.15
N THR A 95 -6.17 -0.71 7.06
CA THR A 95 -6.53 -2.10 7.35
C THR A 95 -5.87 -2.59 8.64
N PRO A 96 -6.62 -3.07 9.64
CA PRO A 96 -6.06 -3.62 10.87
C PRO A 96 -5.00 -4.70 10.62
N GLY A 97 -3.92 -4.69 11.41
CA GLY A 97 -2.81 -5.64 11.30
C GLY A 97 -1.75 -5.30 10.26
N ILE A 98 -1.95 -4.25 9.45
CA ILE A 98 -0.98 -3.80 8.44
C ILE A 98 -0.28 -2.53 8.92
N SER A 99 0.84 -2.67 9.61
CA SER A 99 1.53 -1.61 10.39
C SER A 99 0.74 -1.03 11.54
N ASP A 100 -0.36 -1.66 11.88
CA ASP A 100 -1.32 -1.31 12.92
C ASP A 100 -1.56 -2.48 13.87
N PRO A 101 -2.16 -2.29 15.05
CA PRO A 101 -2.51 -3.36 15.96
C PRO A 101 -3.52 -4.34 15.34
N GLY A 102 -3.51 -5.60 15.78
CA GLY A 102 -4.45 -6.62 15.33
C GLY A 102 -3.87 -8.02 15.17
N TYR A 103 -2.59 -8.12 14.81
CA TYR A 103 -1.93 -9.40 14.57
C TYR A 103 -2.10 -10.39 15.73
N ARG A 104 -1.92 -9.96 16.99
CA ARG A 104 -2.01 -10.84 18.17
C ARG A 104 -3.41 -11.39 18.35
N LEU A 105 -4.44 -10.55 18.19
CA LEU A 105 -5.84 -10.98 18.31
C LEU A 105 -6.21 -11.96 17.19
N VAL A 106 -5.80 -11.66 15.96
CA VAL A 106 -6.02 -12.55 14.81
C VAL A 106 -5.34 -13.91 15.03
N ALA A 107 -4.07 -13.92 15.45
CA ALA A 107 -3.34 -15.15 15.72
C ALA A 107 -3.99 -15.98 16.84
N ALA A 108 -4.42 -15.33 17.95
CA ALA A 108 -5.09 -15.99 19.05
C ALA A 108 -6.47 -16.55 18.65
N ALA A 109 -7.26 -15.79 17.91
CA ALA A 109 -8.56 -16.22 17.40
C ALA A 109 -8.43 -17.41 16.43
N ALA A 110 -7.45 -17.36 15.52
CA ALA A 110 -7.15 -18.45 14.60
C ALA A 110 -6.75 -19.73 15.34
N ALA A 111 -5.86 -19.62 16.35
CA ALA A 111 -5.44 -20.75 17.17
C ALA A 111 -6.60 -21.36 17.98
N ALA A 112 -7.61 -20.56 18.34
CA ALA A 112 -8.81 -21.01 19.03
C ALA A 112 -9.94 -21.49 18.10
N GLY A 113 -9.72 -21.58 16.79
CA GLY A 113 -10.72 -22.01 15.81
C GLY A 113 -11.88 -21.04 15.61
N ILE A 114 -11.72 -19.78 16.05
CA ILE A 114 -12.76 -18.74 15.90
C ILE A 114 -12.81 -18.27 14.47
N ARG A 115 -14.02 -18.07 13.96
CA ARG A 115 -14.23 -17.53 12.62
C ARG A 115 -13.69 -16.09 12.54
N ILE A 116 -12.82 -15.86 11.55
CA ILE A 116 -12.25 -14.55 11.25
C ILE A 116 -12.71 -14.14 9.85
N THR A 117 -13.12 -12.90 9.70
CA THR A 117 -13.46 -12.31 8.40
C THR A 117 -12.95 -10.88 8.31
N ALA A 118 -12.95 -10.34 7.09
CA ALA A 118 -12.56 -8.96 6.84
C ALA A 118 -13.61 -8.20 6.03
N LEU A 119 -13.72 -6.90 6.30
CA LEU A 119 -14.39 -5.95 5.44
C LEU A 119 -13.31 -5.25 4.62
N PRO A 120 -13.15 -5.59 3.32
CA PRO A 120 -12.16 -4.94 2.48
C PRO A 120 -12.49 -3.45 2.31
N GLY A 121 -11.46 -2.64 2.18
CA GLY A 121 -11.61 -1.21 2.03
C GLY A 121 -10.28 -0.52 1.73
N PRO A 122 -10.16 0.78 2.02
CA PRO A 122 -8.99 1.59 1.70
C PRO A 122 -7.69 1.04 2.28
N SER A 123 -6.61 1.19 1.51
CA SER A 123 -5.25 0.87 1.94
C SER A 123 -4.26 1.83 1.28
N ALA A 124 -3.45 2.51 2.07
CA ALA A 124 -2.44 3.44 1.55
C ALA A 124 -1.40 2.74 0.67
N VAL A 125 -1.09 1.45 0.94
CA VAL A 125 -0.16 0.64 0.16
C VAL A 125 -0.65 0.46 -1.28
N THR A 126 -1.86 -0.08 -1.45
CA THR A 126 -2.42 -0.33 -2.78
C THR A 126 -2.80 0.96 -3.50
N THR A 127 -3.27 1.97 -2.77
CA THR A 127 -3.57 3.29 -3.34
C THR A 127 -2.30 3.95 -3.90
N ALA A 128 -1.21 3.95 -3.13
CA ALA A 128 0.07 4.49 -3.59
C ALA A 128 0.61 3.74 -4.81
N LEU A 129 0.56 2.40 -4.82
CA LEU A 129 0.95 1.59 -5.96
C LEU A 129 0.13 1.94 -7.21
N ALA A 130 -1.20 2.02 -7.09
CA ALA A 130 -2.09 2.32 -8.20
C ALA A 130 -1.80 3.66 -8.88
N VAL A 131 -1.42 4.69 -8.09
CA VAL A 131 -1.12 6.03 -8.61
C VAL A 131 0.36 6.27 -8.90
N SER A 132 1.25 5.32 -8.57
CA SER A 132 2.71 5.52 -8.69
C SER A 132 3.19 5.61 -10.15
N GLY A 133 2.64 4.79 -11.03
CA GLY A 133 3.16 4.56 -12.38
C GLY A 133 4.40 3.68 -12.42
N LEU A 134 4.78 3.04 -11.30
CA LEU A 134 5.82 2.01 -11.23
C LEU A 134 5.22 0.61 -11.43
N PRO A 135 6.01 -0.41 -11.80
CA PRO A 135 5.53 -1.78 -11.92
C PRO A 135 4.86 -2.29 -10.64
N THR A 136 3.66 -2.86 -10.75
CA THR A 136 2.85 -3.31 -9.61
C THR A 136 2.59 -4.81 -9.59
N ASP A 137 3.07 -5.54 -10.60
CA ASP A 137 2.92 -6.99 -10.73
C ASP A 137 3.57 -7.76 -9.57
N ARG A 138 4.67 -7.23 -9.04
CA ARG A 138 5.37 -7.77 -7.87
C ARG A 138 5.88 -6.62 -7.02
N PHE A 139 5.47 -6.59 -5.76
CA PHE A 139 5.92 -5.59 -4.80
C PHE A 139 6.18 -6.21 -3.43
N SER A 140 6.91 -5.49 -2.60
CA SER A 140 7.07 -5.78 -1.18
C SER A 140 6.63 -4.57 -0.36
N PHE A 141 5.93 -4.83 0.74
CA PHE A 141 5.61 -3.82 1.73
C PHE A 141 6.59 -3.95 2.90
N GLU A 142 7.35 -2.90 3.13
CA GLU A 142 8.47 -2.88 4.09
C GLU A 142 8.10 -2.17 5.42
N GLY A 143 6.88 -1.61 5.50
CA GLY A 143 6.44 -0.87 6.67
C GLY A 143 7.23 0.42 6.90
N PHE A 144 7.41 0.80 8.17
CA PHE A 144 8.23 1.95 8.55
C PHE A 144 9.71 1.56 8.61
N PRO A 145 10.61 2.28 7.91
CA PRO A 145 12.05 2.05 8.02
C PRO A 145 12.55 2.19 9.48
N PRO A 146 13.54 1.40 9.89
CA PRO A 146 14.11 1.46 11.24
C PRO A 146 14.44 2.88 11.66
N ARG A 147 14.23 3.22 12.94
CA ARG A 147 14.51 4.56 13.47
C ARG A 147 16.01 4.80 13.61
N ARG A 148 16.79 3.75 13.95
CA ARG A 148 18.24 3.83 14.12
C ARG A 148 18.94 3.85 12.75
N PRO A 149 19.79 4.85 12.46
CA PRO A 149 20.42 5.00 11.13
C PRO A 149 21.15 3.75 10.65
N GLY A 150 21.97 3.12 11.50
CA GLY A 150 22.75 1.94 11.11
C GLY A 150 21.86 0.70 10.81
N GLU A 151 20.74 0.52 11.48
CA GLU A 151 19.79 -0.53 11.19
C GLU A 151 19.07 -0.24 9.86
N ARG A 152 18.70 1.01 9.63
CA ARG A 152 18.03 1.47 8.42
C ARG A 152 18.93 1.31 7.19
N GLN A 153 20.20 1.72 7.28
CA GLN A 153 21.19 1.54 6.22
C GLN A 153 21.38 0.07 5.85
N ARG A 154 21.51 -0.82 6.84
CA ARG A 154 21.62 -2.26 6.59
C ARG A 154 20.38 -2.78 5.87
N ARG A 155 19.18 -2.41 6.35
CA ARG A 155 17.93 -2.84 5.71
C ARG A 155 17.85 -2.36 4.26
N PHE A 156 18.20 -1.13 3.98
CA PHE A 156 18.20 -0.60 2.62
C PHE A 156 19.22 -1.30 1.73
N ALA A 157 20.41 -1.60 2.25
CA ALA A 157 21.43 -2.35 1.49
C ALA A 157 20.96 -3.77 1.12
N GLU A 158 20.25 -4.46 2.02
CA GLU A 158 19.63 -5.77 1.75
C GLU A 158 18.59 -5.69 0.61
N LEU A 159 17.82 -4.62 0.55
CA LEU A 159 16.74 -4.42 -0.41
C LEU A 159 17.19 -3.82 -1.74
N ALA A 160 18.42 -3.28 -1.82
CA ALA A 160 18.91 -2.56 -3.00
C ALA A 160 18.90 -3.39 -4.31
N SER A 161 19.10 -4.70 -4.18
CA SER A 161 19.09 -5.65 -5.30
C SER A 161 17.73 -6.30 -5.57
N ASP A 162 16.70 -5.99 -4.80
CA ASP A 162 15.36 -6.55 -5.02
C ASP A 162 14.76 -6.01 -6.32
N HIS A 163 14.22 -6.91 -7.13
CA HIS A 163 13.57 -6.58 -8.39
C HIS A 163 12.09 -6.16 -8.22
N ARG A 164 11.53 -6.34 -7.04
CA ARG A 164 10.15 -5.94 -6.73
C ARG A 164 10.08 -4.44 -6.44
N THR A 165 8.96 -3.82 -6.77
CA THR A 165 8.64 -2.48 -6.27
C THR A 165 8.49 -2.52 -4.76
N GLN A 166 9.11 -1.59 -4.06
CA GLN A 166 9.13 -1.52 -2.60
C GLN A 166 8.22 -0.40 -2.11
N VAL A 167 7.42 -0.67 -1.08
CA VAL A 167 6.51 0.32 -0.50
C VAL A 167 6.87 0.51 0.97
N TYR A 168 7.04 1.76 1.38
CA TYR A 168 7.36 2.15 2.74
C TYR A 168 6.34 3.14 3.28
N PHE A 169 6.04 3.07 4.56
CA PHE A 169 5.44 4.18 5.29
C PHE A 169 6.51 5.07 5.89
N GLU A 170 6.29 6.39 5.86
CA GLU A 170 7.22 7.33 6.46
C GLU A 170 6.49 8.58 6.97
N SER A 171 7.12 9.29 7.86
CA SER A 171 6.67 10.61 8.30
C SER A 171 7.34 11.71 7.47
N GLY A 172 6.63 12.81 7.24
CA GLY A 172 7.20 13.94 6.50
C GLY A 172 8.52 14.43 7.07
N ARG A 173 8.68 14.43 8.41
CA ARG A 173 9.92 14.87 9.09
C ARG A 173 11.14 13.99 8.79
N ARG A 174 10.95 12.70 8.52
CA ARG A 174 12.05 11.76 8.24
C ARG A 174 12.28 11.56 6.75
N LEU A 175 11.36 12.02 5.91
CA LEU A 175 11.37 11.73 4.47
C LEU A 175 12.70 12.09 3.80
N ALA A 176 13.25 13.28 4.04
CA ALA A 176 14.51 13.72 3.42
C ALA A 176 15.68 12.79 3.74
N SER A 177 15.85 12.41 5.01
CA SER A 177 16.91 11.47 5.41
C SER A 177 16.68 10.07 4.83
N THR A 178 15.45 9.58 4.82
CA THR A 178 15.09 8.28 4.25
C THR A 178 15.37 8.23 2.75
N LEU A 179 15.00 9.26 1.99
CA LEU A 179 15.28 9.35 0.56
C LEU A 179 16.79 9.42 0.26
N SER A 180 17.56 10.19 1.05
CA SER A 180 19.01 10.28 0.88
C SER A 180 19.69 8.93 1.13
N GLU A 181 19.29 8.20 2.14
CA GLU A 181 19.86 6.88 2.45
C GLU A 181 19.43 5.82 1.41
N LEU A 182 18.19 5.88 0.90
CA LEU A 182 17.76 5.05 -0.21
C LEU A 182 18.56 5.38 -1.48
N ALA A 183 18.83 6.65 -1.80
CA ALA A 183 19.64 7.04 -2.94
C ALA A 183 21.07 6.48 -2.83
N ALA A 184 21.65 6.53 -1.64
CA ALA A 184 22.98 5.99 -1.38
C ALA A 184 23.05 4.46 -1.56
N SER A 185 21.99 3.73 -1.24
CA SER A 185 21.96 2.26 -1.31
C SER A 185 21.44 1.72 -2.63
N HIS A 186 20.38 2.32 -3.20
CA HIS A 186 19.68 1.83 -4.40
C HIS A 186 20.20 2.49 -5.70
N GLY A 187 20.98 3.57 -5.58
CA GLY A 187 21.41 4.43 -6.68
C GLY A 187 20.57 5.68 -6.82
N GLU A 188 21.23 6.80 -7.12
CA GLU A 188 20.63 8.14 -7.20
C GLU A 188 19.52 8.25 -8.26
N ASP A 189 19.69 7.53 -9.38
CA ASP A 189 18.77 7.54 -10.51
C ASP A 189 17.56 6.60 -10.35
N ARG A 190 17.49 5.84 -9.23
CA ARG A 190 16.38 4.93 -8.96
C ARG A 190 15.08 5.72 -8.91
N GLN A 191 14.09 5.29 -9.71
CA GLN A 191 12.79 5.93 -9.75
C GLN A 191 12.01 5.68 -8.46
N ALA A 192 11.37 6.72 -7.96
CA ALA A 192 10.54 6.64 -6.77
C ALA A 192 9.36 7.61 -6.85
N VAL A 193 8.38 7.40 -5.99
CA VAL A 193 7.17 8.23 -5.89
C VAL A 193 6.88 8.48 -4.42
N VAL A 194 6.77 9.75 -4.06
CA VAL A 194 6.29 10.19 -2.75
C VAL A 194 4.81 10.47 -2.87
N CYS A 195 3.99 9.67 -2.19
CA CYS A 195 2.56 9.89 -2.03
C CYS A 195 2.32 10.47 -0.64
N ARG A 196 1.98 11.75 -0.57
CA ARG A 196 1.74 12.49 0.68
C ARG A 196 0.26 12.72 0.88
N GLU A 197 -0.25 12.47 2.10
CA GLU A 197 -1.63 12.77 2.51
C GLU A 197 -2.67 12.20 1.52
N LEU A 198 -2.47 10.94 1.08
CA LEU A 198 -3.38 10.25 0.16
C LEU A 198 -4.84 10.38 0.59
N THR A 199 -5.70 10.70 -0.35
CA THR A 199 -7.15 10.95 -0.22
C THR A 199 -7.54 12.16 0.66
N LYS A 200 -6.58 12.88 1.25
CA LYS A 200 -6.83 14.06 2.10
C LYS A 200 -6.80 15.36 1.28
N THR A 201 -7.21 16.46 1.90
CA THR A 201 -7.26 17.79 1.26
C THR A 201 -5.92 18.23 0.65
N HIS A 202 -4.80 17.82 1.26
CA HIS A 202 -3.46 18.19 0.82
C HIS A 202 -2.72 17.03 0.15
N GLU A 203 -3.44 16.18 -0.57
CA GLU A 203 -2.85 15.10 -1.35
C GLU A 203 -1.83 15.63 -2.35
N GLU A 204 -0.65 15.01 -2.36
CA GLU A 204 0.40 15.30 -3.32
C GLU A 204 1.08 14.00 -3.76
N ILE A 205 1.22 13.82 -5.08
CA ILE A 205 1.92 12.66 -5.66
C ILE A 205 3.08 13.19 -6.50
N ARG A 206 4.30 13.02 -5.98
CA ARG A 206 5.54 13.51 -6.58
C ARG A 206 6.41 12.36 -7.05
N ARG A 207 6.70 12.35 -8.34
CA ARG A 207 7.53 11.34 -9.02
C ARG A 207 8.89 11.90 -9.35
N GLY A 208 9.93 11.06 -9.31
CA GLY A 208 11.29 11.46 -9.69
C GLY A 208 12.32 10.40 -9.34
N THR A 209 13.57 10.76 -9.47
CA THR A 209 14.69 9.96 -8.96
C THR A 209 14.82 10.12 -7.45
N LEU A 210 15.42 9.14 -6.78
CA LEU A 210 15.67 9.22 -5.34
C LEU A 210 16.46 10.48 -4.97
N ALA A 211 17.50 10.82 -5.75
CA ALA A 211 18.29 12.05 -5.53
C ALA A 211 17.46 13.32 -5.70
N GLY A 212 16.64 13.40 -6.76
CA GLY A 212 15.78 14.56 -7.01
C GLY A 212 14.72 14.74 -5.92
N LEU A 213 14.11 13.64 -5.46
CA LEU A 213 13.14 13.67 -4.38
C LEU A 213 13.79 14.00 -3.02
N ALA A 214 15.01 13.51 -2.76
CA ALA A 214 15.77 13.87 -1.56
C ALA A 214 16.09 15.36 -1.51
N ALA A 215 16.55 15.95 -2.62
CA ALA A 215 16.83 17.38 -2.74
C ALA A 215 15.54 18.19 -2.49
N TRP A 216 14.42 17.81 -3.12
CA TRP A 216 13.13 18.47 -2.89
C TRP A 216 12.69 18.37 -1.42
N ALA A 217 12.74 17.18 -0.82
CA ALA A 217 12.34 17.00 0.57
C ALA A 217 13.24 17.74 1.57
N GLY A 218 14.50 17.97 1.19
CA GLY A 218 15.48 18.75 1.97
C GLY A 218 15.32 20.27 1.84
N SER A 219 14.66 20.76 0.79
CA SER A 219 14.50 22.20 0.53
C SER A 219 13.38 22.87 1.34
N GLY A 220 12.53 22.08 2.03
CA GLY A 220 11.41 22.59 2.80
C GLY A 220 10.88 21.61 3.83
N ALA A 221 10.03 22.07 4.72
CA ALA A 221 9.39 21.21 5.74
C ALA A 221 8.25 20.39 5.13
N VAL A 222 8.50 19.13 4.81
CA VAL A 222 7.44 18.19 4.43
C VAL A 222 6.70 17.76 5.69
N ARG A 223 5.36 17.84 5.67
CA ARG A 223 4.47 17.44 6.77
C ARG A 223 3.47 16.39 6.28
N GLY A 224 2.91 15.67 7.25
CA GLY A 224 1.87 14.68 7.01
C GLY A 224 2.40 13.25 6.87
N GLU A 225 1.51 12.37 6.50
CA GLU A 225 1.76 10.94 6.31
C GLU A 225 2.23 10.67 4.89
N ILE A 226 3.23 9.81 4.77
CA ILE A 226 3.88 9.50 3.50
C ILE A 226 3.77 8.00 3.23
N THR A 227 3.37 7.65 2.03
CA THR A 227 3.62 6.35 1.43
C THR A 227 4.64 6.53 0.31
N LEU A 228 5.82 5.97 0.49
CA LEU A 228 6.91 6.03 -0.47
C LEU A 228 6.92 4.74 -1.30
N VAL A 229 6.94 4.89 -2.62
CA VAL A 229 7.05 3.76 -3.56
C VAL A 229 8.38 3.89 -4.30
N VAL A 230 9.21 2.84 -4.25
CA VAL A 230 10.55 2.82 -4.86
C VAL A 230 10.59 1.69 -5.90
N ALA A 231 11.03 1.99 -7.10
CA ALA A 231 11.16 0.98 -8.15
C ALA A 231 12.16 -0.10 -7.74
N GLY A 232 11.84 -1.35 -8.03
CA GLY A 232 12.79 -2.46 -7.92
C GLY A 232 14.02 -2.28 -8.81
N LEU A 233 15.03 -3.11 -8.63
CA LEU A 233 16.18 -3.14 -9.54
C LEU A 233 15.68 -3.54 -10.94
N GLY A 234 15.68 -2.59 -11.88
CA GLY A 234 15.23 -2.83 -13.26
C GLY A 234 15.99 -4.01 -13.88
N ARG A 235 15.26 -4.87 -14.63
CA ARG A 235 15.94 -5.80 -15.52
C ARG A 235 16.76 -4.96 -16.48
N ARG A 236 18.09 -5.15 -16.52
CA ARG A 236 18.93 -4.54 -17.53
C ARG A 236 18.24 -4.75 -18.88
N SER A 237 17.75 -3.69 -19.49
CA SER A 237 17.24 -3.76 -20.85
C SER A 237 18.42 -4.26 -21.70
N ARG A 238 18.30 -5.48 -22.20
CA ARG A 238 19.18 -5.92 -23.28
C ARG A 238 18.76 -5.03 -24.46
N THR A 239 19.42 -3.89 -24.59
CA THR A 239 19.43 -3.12 -25.82
C THR A 239 19.86 -4.09 -26.91
N ARG A 240 18.92 -4.66 -27.64
CA ARG A 240 19.20 -5.25 -28.95
C ARG A 240 19.72 -4.09 -29.77
N GLY A 241 21.04 -4.01 -29.88
CA GLY A 241 21.70 -3.20 -30.89
C GLY A 241 21.24 -3.71 -32.25
N THR A 242 20.20 -3.10 -32.80
CA THR A 242 19.97 -3.15 -34.25
C THR A 242 21.03 -2.26 -34.87
N ALA A 243 22.22 -2.84 -35.07
CA ALA A 243 23.17 -2.32 -36.03
C ALA A 243 22.48 -2.44 -37.40
N ARG A 244 21.87 -1.36 -37.85
CA ARG A 244 21.55 -1.21 -39.27
C ARG A 244 22.88 -1.09 -40.01
N SER A 245 23.32 -2.21 -40.62
CA SER A 245 24.34 -2.18 -41.62
C SER A 245 23.80 -1.37 -42.84
N THR A 246 24.26 -0.18 -42.98
CA THR A 246 24.16 0.57 -44.23
C THR A 246 25.10 -0.11 -45.22
N GLY A 247 24.53 -1.04 -46.00
CA GLY A 247 25.19 -1.60 -47.16
C GLY A 247 25.31 -0.53 -48.25
N ALA A 248 26.54 -0.19 -48.63
CA ALA A 248 26.90 0.73 -49.67
C ALA A 248 26.36 0.28 -51.03
N ALA A 249 25.77 1.19 -51.74
CA ALA A 249 25.45 1.09 -53.14
C ALA A 249 26.73 0.90 -53.97
N ARG A 250 26.78 -0.12 -54.82
CA ARG A 250 27.68 -0.18 -55.97
C ARG A 250 26.84 -0.06 -57.21
N SER A 251 27.06 1.01 -57.91
CA SER A 251 26.68 1.28 -59.27
C SER A 251 27.49 0.41 -60.26
N ALA A 252 26.82 -0.23 -61.15
CA ALA A 252 27.41 -0.58 -62.45
C ALA A 252 26.28 -0.58 -63.50
N GLY A 253 26.42 0.29 -64.45
CA GLY A 253 25.57 0.41 -65.62
C GLY A 253 25.86 -0.66 -66.66
N THR A 254 25.00 -0.81 -67.61
CA THR A 254 25.19 -0.69 -69.05
C THR A 254 23.96 -1.25 -69.79
N THR A 255 23.39 -0.41 -70.61
CA THR A 255 23.00 -0.49 -72.02
C THR A 255 22.26 -1.72 -72.56
N GLY A 256 21.18 -1.50 -73.27
CA GLY A 256 20.81 -2.26 -74.44
C GLY A 256 19.32 -2.40 -74.75
N THR A 257 18.84 -1.48 -75.58
CA THR A 257 17.95 -1.62 -76.74
C THR A 257 16.66 -2.46 -76.67
N ALA A 258 15.57 -1.73 -76.90
CA ALA A 258 14.61 -1.81 -78.02
C ALA A 258 13.77 -3.12 -78.14
N ASP A 259 12.50 -3.05 -78.14
CA ASP A 259 11.58 -3.06 -79.28
C ASP A 259 10.13 -3.33 -78.78
N GLY A 260 9.25 -2.69 -79.42
CA GLY A 260 7.88 -2.40 -79.21
C GLY A 260 6.83 -3.50 -79.43
N PRO A 261 5.57 -3.05 -79.65
CA PRO A 261 4.37 -3.73 -79.08
C PRO A 261 3.66 -4.59 -80.17
N PRO A 262 2.35 -4.87 -80.18
CA PRO A 262 1.19 -4.60 -79.29
C PRO A 262 0.18 -5.77 -79.18
N HIS A 263 -1.06 -5.39 -78.76
CA HIS A 263 -2.36 -6.11 -78.80
C HIS A 263 -2.60 -7.15 -77.67
N GLY A 264 -3.76 -7.21 -77.06
CA GLY A 264 -5.11 -6.76 -77.23
C GLY A 264 -6.03 -7.72 -76.49
N GLY A 265 -7.09 -7.21 -75.92
CA GLY A 265 -8.35 -7.90 -75.87
C GLY A 265 -8.67 -8.79 -74.64
N GLY A 266 -9.71 -8.39 -73.99
CA GLY A 266 -10.50 -9.23 -73.12
C GLY A 266 -10.87 -8.56 -71.81
#